data_1cbed430c13db21a3c915fff24f7f88d
#
_entry.id   1cbed430c13db21a3c915fff24f7f88d
#
_cell.length_a   1.000
_cell.length_b   1.000
_cell.length_c   1.000
_cell.angle_alpha   90.00
_cell.angle_beta   90.00
_cell.angle_gamma   90.00
#
_symmetry.space_group_name_H-M   'P 1'
#
loop_
_entity.id
_entity.type
_entity.pdbx_description
1 polymer ?
#
loop_
_entity_poly.entity_id
_entity_poly.type
_entity_poly.pdbx_seq_one_letter_code
_entity_poly.pdbx_strand_id
1 'polypeptide(L)'
;MNTIRRIVEFAKVKTFAFKCIAIGAALALVASACVIQLASTQLIGGRQTAQAATANRTLTVTLSAKRGRILDANGSVLAQSVERYTIVANPEAAQEFEPITCNDNTRDYCHEIDGKPVGATGAAAVGRLLAKVLDMNAMELGADLSGTGQYVILKKDVTPQVKRSIEALHLGGIVWGELSSERLYADGDLMGALLGGVNDNGDGVAGIEQVENKTLTGTDGHETYQRGNGGEESPGTMTESVAAKNGDDVTLTIDRDVQWYVKKVLKEAESKYGAAWAIAVVQDVQSGEILALADSDEVQAGTDAAKMSPSRAVSETFEPGSVGKVISMSGYLQMGLHKMSDQLSVPDHITQEGQTYKDSFDHGTERWTLAGILQNSSNVGMIMAGENYPDEQRYEYLTKFGIGQPTGLNLPGESSGLLTNPSAWDLRTRNTILFGQGYTVNALQLNNVVATIANKGVKQQQSIIKSTTDANGKTTETKKGEATRVVDEKVASDMMNAMESVAEGYNKFVKVDGYRMAAKSGTAEVQGSDGTLSSIISDYSVVIPVDNPRYAVTVVMKDPNGVFGGLTAGPVSAQICEFLMQKYEVPVSSPRKNAIPVTW
;
A
#
# COMPACT_ATOMS: atom_id res chain seq x y z
N MET A 1 116.62 15.07 -25.05
CA MET A 1 115.39 15.80 -24.77
C MET A 1 114.19 15.39 -25.67
N ASN A 2 114.42 14.88 -26.88
CA ASN A 2 113.34 14.52 -27.81
C ASN A 2 112.61 13.16 -27.47
N THR A 3 113.34 12.21 -26.83
CA THR A 3 112.73 10.89 -26.54
C THR A 3 111.74 10.93 -25.38
N ILE A 4 111.96 11.74 -24.35
CA ILE A 4 111.09 11.88 -23.19
C ILE A 4 109.80 12.62 -23.61
N ARG A 5 109.89 13.61 -24.51
CA ARG A 5 108.72 14.34 -25.03
C ARG A 5 107.81 13.43 -25.84
N ARG A 6 108.35 12.50 -26.66
CA ARG A 6 107.55 11.49 -27.40
C ARG A 6 106.85 10.48 -26.48
N ILE A 7 107.52 10.06 -25.40
CA ILE A 7 106.93 9.12 -24.43
C ILE A 7 105.78 9.79 -23.65
N VAL A 8 105.94 11.08 -23.27
CA VAL A 8 104.91 11.83 -22.57
C VAL A 8 103.72 12.14 -23.50
N GLU A 9 103.97 12.44 -24.78
CA GLU A 9 102.91 12.61 -25.78
C GLU A 9 102.18 11.29 -26.07
N PHE A 10 102.90 10.17 -26.18
CA PHE A 10 102.29 8.84 -26.38
C PHE A 10 101.53 8.38 -25.16
N ALA A 11 101.98 8.70 -23.94
CA ALA A 11 101.24 8.42 -22.70
C ALA A 11 99.94 9.31 -22.58
N LYS A 12 100.04 10.59 -23.00
CA LYS A 12 98.89 11.49 -23.03
C LYS A 12 97.81 11.04 -24.06
N VAL A 13 98.22 10.57 -25.25
CA VAL A 13 97.33 10.05 -26.29
C VAL A 13 96.66 8.76 -25.84
N LYS A 14 97.38 7.82 -25.20
CA LYS A 14 96.79 6.62 -24.62
C LYS A 14 95.80 6.92 -23.50
N THR A 15 96.15 7.91 -22.65
CA THR A 15 95.24 8.32 -21.55
C THR A 15 93.99 9.01 -22.08
N PHE A 16 94.14 9.82 -23.16
CA PHE A 16 92.97 10.44 -23.83
C PHE A 16 92.06 9.40 -24.51
N ALA A 17 92.65 8.49 -25.28
CA ALA A 17 91.93 7.40 -25.92
C ALA A 17 91.22 6.51 -24.88
N PHE A 18 91.84 6.21 -23.76
CA PHE A 18 91.26 5.45 -22.67
C PHE A 18 90.04 6.19 -22.04
N LYS A 19 90.21 7.52 -21.85
CA LYS A 19 89.04 8.35 -21.35
C LYS A 19 87.91 8.39 -22.35
N CYS A 20 88.16 8.51 -23.64
CA CYS A 20 87.15 8.47 -24.68
C CYS A 20 86.42 7.12 -24.72
N ILE A 21 87.15 6.01 -24.60
CA ILE A 21 86.60 4.66 -24.54
C ILE A 21 85.78 4.48 -23.27
N ALA A 22 86.24 4.96 -22.14
CA ALA A 22 85.50 4.88 -20.87
C ALA A 22 84.21 5.68 -20.89
N ILE A 23 84.25 6.91 -21.46
CA ILE A 23 83.02 7.73 -21.64
C ILE A 23 82.06 7.05 -22.64
N GLY A 24 82.59 6.53 -23.75
CA GLY A 24 81.82 5.80 -24.73
C GLY A 24 81.16 4.55 -24.13
N ALA A 25 81.89 3.80 -23.31
CA ALA A 25 81.36 2.65 -22.59
C ALA A 25 80.24 3.05 -21.56
N ALA A 26 80.47 4.15 -20.81
CA ALA A 26 79.49 4.66 -19.87
C ALA A 26 78.25 5.12 -20.57
N LEU A 27 78.33 5.84 -21.70
CA LEU A 27 77.22 6.24 -22.51
C LEU A 27 76.49 5.04 -23.10
N ALA A 28 77.20 4.02 -23.58
CA ALA A 28 76.60 2.78 -24.07
C ALA A 28 75.83 2.01 -22.97
N LEU A 29 76.40 1.99 -21.74
CA LEU A 29 75.70 1.40 -20.58
C LEU A 29 74.41 2.16 -20.20
N VAL A 30 74.51 3.49 -20.18
CA VAL A 30 73.29 4.33 -19.91
C VAL A 30 72.28 4.13 -21.02
N ALA A 31 72.65 4.16 -22.29
CA ALA A 31 71.76 3.92 -23.41
C ALA A 31 71.16 2.51 -23.33
N SER A 32 71.94 1.48 -23.00
CA SER A 32 71.39 0.12 -22.82
C SER A 32 70.47 0.02 -21.64
N ALA A 33 70.73 0.68 -20.52
CA ALA A 33 69.81 0.76 -19.38
C ALA A 33 68.52 1.46 -19.74
N CYS A 34 68.55 2.57 -20.50
CA CYS A 34 67.38 3.25 -20.98
C CYS A 34 66.54 2.37 -21.93
N VAL A 35 67.19 1.63 -22.85
CA VAL A 35 66.47 0.71 -23.77
C VAL A 35 65.87 -0.45 -23.00
N ILE A 36 66.55 -1.04 -22.02
CA ILE A 36 66.02 -2.09 -21.18
C ILE A 36 64.85 -1.56 -20.34
N GLN A 37 64.96 -0.36 -19.78
CA GLN A 37 63.85 0.28 -19.04
C GLN A 37 62.67 0.56 -19.93
N LEU A 38 62.87 1.06 -21.14
CA LEU A 38 61.81 1.30 -22.13
C LEU A 38 61.14 -0.02 -22.55
N ALA A 39 61.92 -1.05 -22.83
CA ALA A 39 61.44 -2.38 -23.16
C ALA A 39 60.61 -2.98 -21.98
N SER A 40 61.12 -2.85 -20.76
CA SER A 40 60.43 -3.30 -19.54
C SER A 40 59.10 -2.58 -19.34
N THR A 41 59.05 -1.25 -19.48
CA THR A 41 57.83 -0.45 -19.31
C THR A 41 56.84 -0.62 -20.45
N GLN A 42 57.30 -0.77 -21.70
CA GLN A 42 56.38 -0.88 -22.86
C GLN A 42 56.00 -2.33 -23.20
N LEU A 43 56.88 -3.32 -23.04
CA LEU A 43 56.61 -4.70 -23.45
C LEU A 43 56.15 -5.59 -22.28
N ILE A 44 56.63 -5.36 -21.07
CA ILE A 44 56.33 -6.19 -19.89
C ILE A 44 55.33 -5.50 -18.97
N GLY A 45 55.62 -4.25 -18.58
CA GLY A 45 54.74 -3.47 -17.70
C GLY A 45 53.57 -2.76 -18.40
N GLY A 46 53.67 -2.54 -19.74
CA GLY A 46 52.72 -1.76 -20.49
C GLY A 46 51.29 -2.36 -20.48
N ARG A 47 51.19 -3.68 -20.51
CA ARG A 47 49.88 -4.36 -20.41
C ARG A 47 49.27 -4.19 -19.04
N GLN A 48 50.02 -4.31 -17.96
CA GLN A 48 49.53 -4.11 -16.60
C GLN A 48 49.14 -2.66 -16.34
N THR A 49 49.95 -1.71 -16.81
CA THR A 49 49.62 -0.27 -16.71
C THR A 49 48.41 0.10 -17.53
N ALA A 50 48.26 -0.44 -18.74
CA ALA A 50 47.07 -0.25 -19.58
C ALA A 50 45.84 -0.87 -18.95
N GLN A 51 45.93 -2.07 -18.40
CA GLN A 51 44.85 -2.71 -17.67
C GLN A 51 44.45 -1.93 -16.41
N ALA A 52 45.39 -1.45 -15.63
CA ALA A 52 45.15 -0.62 -14.47
C ALA A 52 44.51 0.72 -14.86
N ALA A 53 44.95 1.37 -15.94
CA ALA A 53 44.40 2.59 -16.46
C ALA A 53 42.95 2.37 -17.00
N THR A 54 42.69 1.25 -17.67
CA THR A 54 41.36 0.86 -18.13
C THR A 54 40.45 0.58 -16.92
N ALA A 55 40.90 -0.18 -15.94
CA ALA A 55 40.15 -0.48 -14.73
C ALA A 55 39.75 0.81 -13.97
N ASN A 56 40.69 1.76 -13.84
CA ASN A 56 40.42 3.05 -13.18
C ASN A 56 39.45 3.95 -13.94
N ARG A 57 39.28 3.74 -15.24
CA ARG A 57 38.32 4.50 -16.09
C ARG A 57 36.99 3.76 -16.29
N THR A 58 36.95 2.45 -16.02
CA THR A 58 35.73 1.66 -16.18
C THR A 58 34.78 2.02 -15.06
N LEU A 59 33.58 2.41 -15.45
CA LEU A 59 32.46 2.72 -14.55
C LEU A 59 31.31 1.78 -14.89
N THR A 60 30.73 1.17 -13.86
CA THR A 60 29.42 0.47 -13.98
C THR A 60 28.36 1.37 -13.41
N VAL A 61 27.42 1.76 -14.24
CA VAL A 61 26.26 2.57 -13.87
C VAL A 61 25.04 1.68 -13.76
N THR A 62 24.32 1.79 -12.67
CA THR A 62 23.05 1.08 -12.48
C THR A 62 21.95 1.78 -13.28
N LEU A 63 21.22 1.01 -14.08
CA LEU A 63 20.00 1.44 -14.76
C LEU A 63 18.82 1.07 -13.86
N SER A 64 18.30 2.03 -13.11
CA SER A 64 17.24 1.78 -12.16
C SER A 64 15.95 1.34 -12.86
N ALA A 65 15.39 0.22 -12.42
CA ALA A 65 14.07 -0.23 -12.84
C ALA A 65 12.98 0.67 -12.25
N LYS A 66 11.92 0.91 -13.02
CA LYS A 66 10.74 1.61 -12.51
C LYS A 66 9.86 0.61 -11.76
N ARG A 67 9.41 1.00 -10.57
CA ARG A 67 8.41 0.25 -9.81
C ARG A 67 7.08 0.28 -10.57
N GLY A 68 6.40 -0.85 -10.68
CA GLY A 68 5.11 -1.01 -11.34
C GLY A 68 4.03 -0.09 -10.75
N ARG A 69 3.00 0.21 -11.52
CA ARG A 69 1.88 1.05 -11.11
C ARG A 69 0.88 0.24 -10.28
N ILE A 70 0.16 0.92 -9.40
CA ILE A 70 -1.06 0.39 -8.80
C ILE A 70 -2.23 1.11 -9.47
N LEU A 71 -3.17 0.33 -10.00
CA LEU A 71 -4.32 0.79 -10.76
C LEU A 71 -5.61 0.39 -10.04
N ASP A 72 -6.67 1.18 -10.20
CA ASP A 72 -8.02 0.78 -9.81
C ASP A 72 -8.61 -0.27 -10.78
N ALA A 73 -9.81 -0.77 -10.49
CA ALA A 73 -10.50 -1.76 -11.31
C ALA A 73 -10.73 -1.34 -12.77
N ASN A 74 -10.72 -0.03 -13.06
CA ASN A 74 -10.98 0.60 -14.35
C ASN A 74 -9.70 1.10 -15.03
N GLY A 75 -8.52 0.87 -14.44
CA GLY A 75 -7.22 1.27 -14.98
C GLY A 75 -6.79 2.68 -14.61
N SER A 76 -7.48 3.38 -13.70
CA SER A 76 -7.04 4.68 -13.18
C SER A 76 -5.82 4.51 -12.28
N VAL A 77 -4.81 5.36 -12.44
CA VAL A 77 -3.57 5.28 -11.65
C VAL A 77 -3.82 5.73 -10.23
N LEU A 78 -3.52 4.85 -9.26
CA LEU A 78 -3.55 5.13 -7.83
C LEU A 78 -2.16 5.42 -7.27
N ALA A 79 -1.14 4.68 -7.75
CA ALA A 79 0.26 4.92 -7.42
C ALA A 79 1.16 4.67 -8.63
N GLN A 80 2.16 5.52 -8.82
CA GLN A 80 3.16 5.39 -9.89
C GLN A 80 4.50 5.98 -9.48
N SER A 81 5.58 5.46 -10.06
CA SER A 81 6.92 6.06 -9.94
C SER A 81 7.15 7.06 -11.04
N VAL A 82 7.65 8.24 -10.68
CA VAL A 82 8.05 9.30 -11.60
C VAL A 82 9.54 9.54 -11.50
N GLU A 83 10.12 9.96 -12.62
CA GLU A 83 11.54 10.27 -12.71
C GLU A 83 11.88 11.50 -11.88
N ARG A 84 12.91 11.37 -11.05
CA ARG A 84 13.50 12.42 -10.23
C ARG A 84 15.01 12.33 -10.30
N TYR A 85 15.67 13.32 -9.74
CA TYR A 85 17.11 13.36 -9.63
C TYR A 85 17.53 13.74 -8.22
N THR A 86 18.58 13.07 -7.73
CA THR A 86 19.32 13.50 -6.56
C THR A 86 20.46 14.37 -7.05
N ILE A 87 20.50 15.64 -6.65
CA ILE A 87 21.58 16.56 -6.99
C ILE A 87 22.70 16.35 -6.01
N VAL A 88 23.83 16.01 -6.56
CA VAL A 88 25.06 15.73 -5.82
C VAL A 88 26.18 16.63 -6.30
N ALA A 89 27.19 16.82 -5.45
CA ALA A 89 28.35 17.64 -5.78
C ALA A 89 29.64 17.03 -5.25
N ASN A 90 30.74 17.46 -5.86
CA ASN A 90 32.12 17.23 -5.38
C ASN A 90 32.63 18.48 -4.64
N PRO A 91 32.67 18.47 -3.29
CA PRO A 91 33.15 19.63 -2.51
C PRO A 91 34.59 20.02 -2.81
N GLU A 92 35.47 19.03 -3.02
CA GLU A 92 36.87 19.28 -3.34
C GLU A 92 37.02 20.06 -4.66
N ALA A 93 36.28 19.67 -5.70
CA ALA A 93 36.24 20.39 -6.98
C ALA A 93 35.56 21.76 -6.86
N ALA A 94 34.54 21.88 -6.00
CA ALA A 94 33.83 23.13 -5.78
C ALA A 94 34.71 24.22 -5.16
N GLN A 95 35.70 23.86 -4.33
CA GLN A 95 36.64 24.82 -3.71
C GLN A 95 37.56 25.48 -4.73
N GLU A 96 37.88 24.79 -5.82
CA GLU A 96 38.76 25.28 -6.89
C GLU A 96 38.00 26.03 -8.00
N PHE A 97 36.67 26.17 -7.88
CA PHE A 97 35.84 26.77 -8.92
C PHE A 97 36.07 28.28 -9.08
N GLU A 98 36.39 28.68 -10.30
CA GLU A 98 36.52 30.08 -10.71
C GLU A 98 35.40 30.43 -11.73
N PRO A 99 34.47 31.35 -11.39
CA PRO A 99 33.44 31.77 -12.34
C PRO A 99 33.99 32.41 -13.60
N ILE A 100 33.53 31.96 -14.75
CA ILE A 100 33.88 32.54 -16.05
C ILE A 100 33.11 33.84 -16.28
N THR A 101 33.84 34.94 -16.55
CA THR A 101 33.22 36.24 -16.83
C THR A 101 32.49 36.23 -18.18
N CYS A 102 31.29 36.82 -18.24
CA CYS A 102 30.50 36.91 -19.44
C CYS A 102 31.00 37.99 -20.38
N ASN A 103 31.27 37.61 -21.63
CA ASN A 103 31.64 38.47 -22.77
C ASN A 103 31.20 37.79 -24.08
N ASP A 104 31.43 38.43 -25.23
CA ASP A 104 30.97 37.91 -26.51
C ASP A 104 31.52 36.51 -26.87
N ASN A 105 32.67 36.11 -26.33
CA ASN A 105 33.29 34.81 -26.57
C ASN A 105 32.91 33.74 -25.56
N THR A 106 32.39 34.11 -24.39
CA THR A 106 32.06 33.20 -23.27
C THR A 106 30.56 33.13 -23.00
N ARG A 107 29.75 33.81 -23.76
CA ARG A 107 28.31 33.99 -23.56
C ARG A 107 27.54 32.69 -23.31
N ASP A 108 27.95 31.61 -23.97
CA ASP A 108 27.23 30.33 -23.91
C ASP A 108 27.56 29.50 -22.67
N TYR A 109 28.61 29.85 -21.92
CA TYR A 109 29.09 29.06 -20.76
C TYR A 109 29.62 29.91 -19.59
N CYS A 110 29.35 31.20 -19.58
CA CYS A 110 29.77 32.09 -18.50
C CYS A 110 28.81 32.03 -17.30
N HIS A 111 29.27 32.57 -16.17
CA HIS A 111 28.56 32.49 -14.90
C HIS A 111 28.15 33.88 -14.42
N GLU A 112 26.85 34.12 -14.34
CA GLU A 112 26.28 35.35 -13.79
C GLU A 112 24.99 35.07 -13.00
N ILE A 113 24.62 35.98 -12.14
CA ILE A 113 23.37 35.93 -11.36
C ILE A 113 22.60 37.22 -11.65
N ASP A 114 21.43 37.09 -12.29
CA ASP A 114 20.57 38.23 -12.69
C ASP A 114 21.34 39.32 -13.45
N GLY A 115 22.20 38.93 -14.39
CA GLY A 115 22.99 39.82 -15.25
C GLY A 115 24.18 40.48 -14.54
N LYS A 116 24.61 39.94 -13.40
CA LYS A 116 25.75 40.47 -12.62
C LYS A 116 26.77 39.35 -12.37
N PRO A 117 28.06 39.70 -12.25
CA PRO A 117 29.09 38.76 -11.82
C PRO A 117 28.72 38.03 -10.53
N VAL A 118 29.09 36.76 -10.39
CA VAL A 118 28.79 35.94 -9.20
C VAL A 118 29.32 36.56 -7.91
N GLY A 119 30.41 37.32 -7.97
CA GLY A 119 31.01 38.05 -6.85
C GLY A 119 31.55 37.17 -5.74
N ALA A 120 31.92 35.93 -6.05
CA ALA A 120 32.57 34.98 -5.18
C ALA A 120 33.31 33.95 -6.04
N THR A 121 34.23 33.18 -5.44
CA THR A 121 34.92 32.04 -6.02
C THR A 121 34.72 30.80 -5.15
N GLY A 122 35.12 29.65 -5.64
CA GLY A 122 35.06 28.38 -4.90
C GLY A 122 33.64 27.96 -4.52
N ALA A 123 33.50 27.24 -3.43
CA ALA A 123 32.23 26.72 -2.89
C ALA A 123 31.14 27.80 -2.76
N ALA A 124 31.53 29.01 -2.37
CA ALA A 124 30.56 30.12 -2.24
C ALA A 124 29.99 30.58 -3.59
N ALA A 125 30.78 30.51 -4.66
CA ALA A 125 30.29 30.84 -6.01
C ALA A 125 29.31 29.77 -6.51
N VAL A 126 29.64 28.49 -6.36
CA VAL A 126 28.78 27.37 -6.72
C VAL A 126 27.47 27.44 -5.92
N GLY A 127 27.53 27.66 -4.62
CA GLY A 127 26.34 27.81 -3.77
C GLY A 127 25.42 28.95 -4.21
N ARG A 128 25.99 30.11 -4.62
CA ARG A 128 25.20 31.24 -5.14
C ARG A 128 24.51 30.94 -6.47
N LEU A 129 25.19 30.23 -7.38
CA LEU A 129 24.64 29.81 -8.68
C LEU A 129 23.50 28.81 -8.51
N LEU A 130 23.61 27.88 -7.58
CA LEU A 130 22.62 26.83 -7.34
C LEU A 130 21.40 27.33 -6.55
N ALA A 131 21.57 28.37 -5.70
CA ALA A 131 20.56 28.80 -4.72
C ALA A 131 19.18 29.04 -5.33
N LYS A 132 19.12 29.77 -6.45
CA LYS A 132 17.84 30.07 -7.12
C LYS A 132 17.24 28.86 -7.83
N VAL A 133 18.07 28.01 -8.41
CA VAL A 133 17.62 26.83 -9.17
C VAL A 133 17.12 25.74 -8.23
N LEU A 134 17.80 25.57 -7.08
CA LEU A 134 17.41 24.57 -6.08
C LEU A 134 16.37 25.10 -5.08
N ASP A 135 16.07 26.40 -5.09
CA ASP A 135 15.26 27.06 -4.06
C ASP A 135 15.81 26.76 -2.65
N MET A 136 17.10 27.07 -2.45
CA MET A 136 17.83 26.84 -1.20
C MET A 136 18.69 28.05 -0.84
N ASN A 137 19.09 28.13 0.43
CA ASN A 137 19.95 29.20 0.91
C ASN A 137 21.38 29.06 0.36
N ALA A 138 21.91 30.13 -0.25
CA ALA A 138 23.23 30.14 -0.83
C ALA A 138 24.37 29.88 0.18
N MET A 139 24.20 30.31 1.45
CA MET A 139 25.20 30.09 2.49
C MET A 139 25.21 28.63 2.97
N GLU A 140 24.05 28.00 3.08
CA GLU A 140 23.91 26.57 3.41
C GLU A 140 24.55 25.71 2.32
N LEU A 141 24.20 25.95 1.07
CA LEU A 141 24.84 25.28 -0.08
C LEU A 141 26.35 25.50 -0.11
N GLY A 142 26.81 26.74 0.17
CA GLY A 142 28.24 27.03 0.25
C GLY A 142 28.94 26.28 1.40
N ALA A 143 28.27 26.08 2.51
CA ALA A 143 28.78 25.32 3.65
C ALA A 143 28.90 23.82 3.31
N ASP A 144 27.87 23.22 2.70
CA ASP A 144 27.87 21.83 2.26
C ASP A 144 29.00 21.57 1.23
N LEU A 145 29.25 22.54 0.34
CA LEU A 145 30.30 22.49 -0.67
C LEU A 145 31.69 22.83 -0.14
N SER A 146 31.83 23.28 1.10
CA SER A 146 33.13 23.58 1.73
C SER A 146 33.75 22.37 2.45
N GLY A 147 33.06 21.23 2.45
CA GLY A 147 33.52 19.98 3.06
C GLY A 147 34.75 19.38 2.36
N THR A 148 35.37 18.41 3.00
CA THR A 148 36.45 17.58 2.43
C THR A 148 35.80 16.31 1.91
N GLY A 149 35.92 16.03 0.62
CA GLY A 149 35.38 14.83 0.00
C GLY A 149 34.94 15.08 -1.43
N GLN A 150 34.62 14.01 -2.11
CA GLN A 150 34.28 14.07 -3.54
C GLN A 150 32.77 13.82 -3.79
N TYR A 151 31.96 13.71 -2.73
CA TYR A 151 30.54 13.44 -2.82
C TYR A 151 29.75 14.04 -1.65
N VAL A 152 28.78 14.86 -1.98
CA VAL A 152 27.78 15.37 -1.03
C VAL A 152 26.44 15.47 -1.72
N ILE A 153 25.35 15.07 -1.04
CA ILE A 153 23.99 15.23 -1.53
C ILE A 153 23.51 16.65 -1.17
N LEU A 154 23.14 17.44 -2.19
CA LEU A 154 22.62 18.79 -2.00
C LEU A 154 21.08 18.80 -1.91
N LYS A 155 20.40 18.06 -2.82
CA LYS A 155 18.93 17.98 -2.81
C LYS A 155 18.46 16.69 -3.46
N LYS A 156 17.47 16.04 -2.83
CA LYS A 156 16.77 14.86 -3.38
C LYS A 156 15.49 15.28 -4.11
N ASP A 157 14.92 14.37 -4.87
CA ASP A 157 13.60 14.44 -5.52
C ASP A 157 13.41 15.64 -6.47
N VAL A 158 14.48 16.03 -7.13
CA VAL A 158 14.53 17.15 -8.06
C VAL A 158 13.91 16.75 -9.41
N THR A 159 13.08 17.62 -9.97
CA THR A 159 12.44 17.37 -11.27
C THR A 159 13.44 17.41 -12.43
N PRO A 160 13.16 16.71 -13.56
CA PRO A 160 14.00 16.76 -14.75
C PRO A 160 14.24 18.18 -15.29
N GLN A 161 13.28 19.10 -15.06
CA GLN A 161 13.42 20.50 -15.48
C GLN A 161 14.48 21.23 -14.65
N VAL A 162 14.47 21.05 -13.34
CA VAL A 162 15.47 21.67 -12.45
C VAL A 162 16.87 21.08 -12.71
N LYS A 163 16.96 19.77 -12.96
CA LYS A 163 18.22 19.13 -13.37
C LYS A 163 18.79 19.77 -14.64
N ARG A 164 17.98 19.99 -15.67
CA ARG A 164 18.41 20.69 -16.89
C ARG A 164 18.85 22.14 -16.61
N SER A 165 18.18 22.83 -15.69
CA SER A 165 18.57 24.18 -15.28
C SER A 165 19.93 24.20 -14.58
N ILE A 166 20.29 23.13 -13.82
CA ILE A 166 21.61 22.98 -13.21
C ILE A 166 22.68 22.70 -14.27
N GLU A 167 22.38 21.85 -15.26
CA GLU A 167 23.29 21.57 -16.37
C GLU A 167 23.60 22.83 -17.18
N ALA A 168 22.62 23.70 -17.35
CA ALA A 168 22.79 24.99 -18.04
C ALA A 168 23.69 25.98 -17.26
N LEU A 169 24.01 25.71 -15.99
CA LEU A 169 25.00 26.48 -15.22
C LEU A 169 26.45 26.10 -15.54
N HIS A 170 26.68 25.11 -16.39
CA HIS A 170 28.01 24.64 -16.80
C HIS A 170 28.97 24.32 -15.65
N LEU A 171 28.44 23.71 -14.57
CA LEU A 171 29.21 23.27 -13.40
C LEU A 171 29.70 21.82 -13.55
N GLY A 172 30.01 21.38 -14.76
CA GLY A 172 30.41 20.00 -15.05
C GLY A 172 31.59 19.52 -14.23
N GLY A 173 31.48 18.29 -13.69
CA GLY A 173 32.50 17.72 -12.78
C GLY A 173 32.43 18.20 -11.34
N ILE A 174 31.65 19.26 -11.05
CA ILE A 174 31.43 19.78 -9.70
C ILE A 174 30.04 19.38 -9.21
N VAL A 175 29.00 19.57 -10.05
CA VAL A 175 27.60 19.27 -9.68
C VAL A 175 26.97 18.44 -10.79
N TRP A 176 26.27 17.38 -10.43
CA TRP A 176 25.53 16.53 -11.38
C TRP A 176 24.25 15.98 -10.74
N GLY A 177 23.34 15.48 -11.57
CA GLY A 177 22.12 14.83 -11.14
C GLY A 177 22.19 13.33 -11.33
N GLU A 178 22.02 12.58 -10.26
CA GLU A 178 21.87 11.12 -10.29
C GLU A 178 20.39 10.77 -10.45
N LEU A 179 20.07 9.85 -11.37
CA LEU A 179 18.70 9.42 -11.60
C LEU A 179 18.13 8.76 -10.34
N SER A 180 16.99 9.20 -9.89
CA SER A 180 16.22 8.64 -8.80
C SER A 180 14.74 8.53 -9.20
N SER A 181 13.92 7.97 -8.35
CA SER A 181 12.47 7.91 -8.58
C SER A 181 11.72 8.31 -7.33
N GLU A 182 10.63 9.04 -7.52
CA GLU A 182 9.68 9.35 -6.46
C GLU A 182 8.40 8.55 -6.68
N ARG A 183 7.86 7.97 -5.59
CA ARG A 183 6.57 7.27 -5.62
C ARG A 183 5.44 8.26 -5.36
N LEU A 184 4.61 8.50 -6.37
CA LEU A 184 3.45 9.40 -6.28
C LEU A 184 2.16 8.62 -6.12
N TYR A 185 1.30 9.12 -5.23
CA TYR A 185 -0.04 8.61 -4.96
C TYR A 185 -1.05 9.66 -5.41
N ALA A 186 -1.86 9.31 -6.44
CA ALA A 186 -2.66 10.29 -7.17
C ALA A 186 -3.78 10.92 -6.34
N ASP A 187 -4.37 10.17 -5.42
CA ASP A 187 -5.60 10.54 -4.72
C ASP A 187 -5.40 10.86 -3.22
N GLY A 188 -4.17 11.21 -2.83
CA GLY A 188 -3.88 11.68 -1.50
C GLY A 188 -4.35 10.73 -0.40
N ASP A 189 -5.37 11.13 0.33
CA ASP A 189 -5.95 10.39 1.46
C ASP A 189 -7.14 9.49 1.09
N LEU A 190 -7.42 9.23 -0.18
CA LEU A 190 -8.58 8.44 -0.60
C LEU A 190 -8.56 7.01 -0.04
N MET A 191 -7.38 6.40 0.00
CA MET A 191 -7.15 5.05 0.51
C MET A 191 -5.71 4.87 0.99
N GLY A 192 -5.21 5.82 1.79
CA GLY A 192 -3.80 5.89 2.14
C GLY A 192 -3.29 4.71 2.94
N ALA A 193 -4.02 4.27 3.96
CA ALA A 193 -3.66 3.10 4.76
C ALA A 193 -3.73 1.79 3.94
N LEU A 194 -4.67 1.71 2.99
CA LEU A 194 -4.79 0.56 2.09
C LEU A 194 -3.63 0.51 1.09
N LEU A 195 -3.27 1.62 0.45
CA LEU A 195 -2.12 1.68 -0.46
C LEU A 195 -0.81 1.54 0.30
N GLY A 196 -0.71 2.17 1.47
CA GLY A 196 0.50 2.14 2.30
C GLY A 196 1.59 3.05 1.77
N GLY A 197 2.81 2.54 1.66
CA GLY A 197 3.94 3.32 1.19
C GLY A 197 5.23 2.52 1.01
N VAL A 198 6.23 3.20 0.45
CA VAL A 198 7.58 2.67 0.23
C VAL A 198 8.58 3.33 1.18
N ASN A 199 9.69 2.64 1.46
CA ASN A 199 10.84 3.21 2.16
C ASN A 199 11.76 3.98 1.20
N ASP A 200 12.85 4.53 1.71
CA ASP A 200 13.85 5.28 0.92
C ASP A 200 14.54 4.45 -0.17
N ASN A 201 14.52 3.14 -0.06
CA ASN A 201 15.06 2.22 -1.08
C ASN A 201 14.04 1.86 -2.16
N GLY A 202 12.80 2.33 -2.03
CA GLY A 202 11.70 1.99 -2.94
C GLY A 202 11.00 0.66 -2.63
N ASP A 203 11.31 0.00 -1.50
CA ASP A 203 10.62 -1.22 -1.08
C ASP A 203 9.29 -0.89 -0.41
N GLY A 204 8.25 -1.64 -0.73
CA GLY A 204 6.95 -1.54 -0.09
C GLY A 204 7.00 -2.01 1.36
N VAL A 205 6.58 -1.16 2.30
CA VAL A 205 6.65 -1.42 3.76
C VAL A 205 5.29 -1.44 4.45
N ALA A 206 4.23 -1.06 3.74
CA ALA A 206 2.86 -1.05 4.26
C ALA A 206 1.83 -1.22 3.14
N GLY A 207 0.62 -1.64 3.49
CA GLY A 207 -0.52 -1.74 2.57
C GLY A 207 -0.27 -2.64 1.36
N ILE A 208 -0.89 -2.30 0.23
CA ILE A 208 -0.73 -3.00 -1.06
C ILE A 208 0.72 -2.91 -1.57
N GLU A 209 1.41 -1.79 -1.31
CA GLU A 209 2.83 -1.66 -1.65
C GLU A 209 3.68 -2.77 -1.01
N GLN A 210 3.36 -3.18 0.22
CA GLN A 210 4.05 -4.28 0.90
C GLN A 210 3.60 -5.65 0.39
N VAL A 211 2.28 -5.86 0.27
CA VAL A 211 1.72 -7.16 -0.18
C VAL A 211 2.25 -7.53 -1.54
N GLU A 212 2.25 -6.57 -2.47
CA GLU A 212 2.67 -6.75 -3.85
C GLU A 212 4.11 -6.26 -4.10
N ASN A 213 4.93 -6.13 -3.05
CA ASN A 213 6.28 -5.60 -3.21
C ASN A 213 7.09 -6.38 -4.27
N LYS A 214 6.99 -7.71 -4.26
CA LYS A 214 7.71 -8.56 -5.21
C LYS A 214 7.25 -8.35 -6.66
N THR A 215 5.96 -8.15 -6.88
CA THR A 215 5.35 -7.91 -8.19
C THR A 215 5.71 -6.51 -8.70
N LEU A 216 5.58 -5.52 -7.83
CA LEU A 216 5.83 -4.12 -8.15
C LEU A 216 7.31 -3.77 -8.33
N THR A 217 8.22 -4.47 -7.63
CA THR A 217 9.66 -4.20 -7.71
C THR A 217 10.23 -4.77 -9.01
N GLY A 218 10.90 -3.91 -9.80
CA GLY A 218 11.62 -4.31 -11.00
C GLY A 218 12.98 -4.92 -10.69
N THR A 219 13.72 -5.20 -11.72
CA THR A 219 15.13 -5.64 -11.63
C THR A 219 16.01 -4.62 -12.33
N ASP A 220 16.93 -4.02 -11.61
CA ASP A 220 17.85 -3.05 -12.18
C ASP A 220 18.71 -3.67 -13.26
N GLY A 221 18.98 -2.85 -14.28
CA GLY A 221 20.01 -3.12 -15.27
C GLY A 221 21.32 -2.48 -14.91
N HIS A 222 22.32 -2.63 -15.76
CA HIS A 222 23.59 -1.93 -15.63
C HIS A 222 24.26 -1.74 -16.98
N GLU A 223 25.08 -0.68 -17.07
CA GLU A 223 25.96 -0.40 -18.19
C GLU A 223 27.37 -0.22 -17.69
N THR A 224 28.32 -0.84 -18.38
CA THR A 224 29.75 -0.75 -18.05
C THR A 224 30.48 -0.13 -19.24
N TYR A 225 31.08 1.03 -19.02
CA TYR A 225 31.82 1.77 -20.02
C TYR A 225 33.03 2.49 -19.40
N GLN A 226 33.95 3.03 -20.26
CA GLN A 226 35.01 3.89 -19.78
C GLN A 226 34.55 5.35 -19.81
N ARG A 227 34.77 6.03 -18.69
CA ARG A 227 34.47 7.46 -18.54
C ARG A 227 35.62 8.33 -19.07
N GLY A 228 35.28 9.45 -19.72
CA GLY A 228 36.15 10.56 -20.03
C GLY A 228 36.50 11.39 -18.79
N ASN A 229 37.28 12.45 -18.97
CA ASN A 229 37.72 13.33 -17.88
C ASN A 229 36.59 14.09 -17.20
N GLY A 230 35.47 14.29 -17.86
CA GLY A 230 34.24 14.93 -17.33
C GLY A 230 33.21 13.95 -16.78
N GLY A 231 33.51 12.65 -16.75
CA GLY A 231 32.57 11.62 -16.29
C GLY A 231 31.68 11.05 -17.39
N GLU A 232 31.69 11.63 -18.59
CA GLU A 232 30.92 11.18 -19.73
C GLU A 232 31.38 9.83 -20.28
N GLU A 233 30.47 9.10 -20.94
CA GLU A 233 30.81 7.87 -21.65
C GLU A 233 31.81 8.17 -22.80
N SER A 234 32.91 7.45 -22.84
CA SER A 234 33.82 7.49 -23.99
C SER A 234 33.23 6.66 -25.13
N PRO A 235 33.02 7.24 -26.33
CA PRO A 235 32.36 6.54 -27.44
C PRO A 235 33.04 5.21 -27.78
N GLY A 236 32.23 4.15 -27.90
CA GLY A 236 32.71 2.81 -28.28
C GLY A 236 33.41 2.02 -27.20
N THR A 237 33.34 2.45 -25.93
CA THR A 237 33.95 1.74 -24.81
C THR A 237 32.96 0.92 -23.98
N MET A 238 31.67 0.91 -24.36
CA MET A 238 30.68 0.08 -23.70
C MET A 238 31.04 -1.41 -23.86
N THR A 239 31.21 -2.10 -22.73
CA THR A 239 31.61 -3.52 -22.67
C THR A 239 30.48 -4.43 -22.28
N GLU A 240 29.50 -3.90 -21.54
CA GLU A 240 28.33 -4.63 -21.09
C GLU A 240 27.15 -3.68 -20.95
N SER A 241 25.97 -4.10 -21.39
CA SER A 241 24.71 -3.38 -21.18
C SER A 241 23.62 -4.40 -20.91
N VAL A 242 23.04 -4.35 -19.70
CA VAL A 242 21.88 -5.13 -19.30
C VAL A 242 20.74 -4.16 -19.03
N ALA A 243 19.71 -4.24 -19.84
CA ALA A 243 18.54 -3.35 -19.68
C ALA A 243 17.80 -3.61 -18.36
N ALA A 244 17.36 -2.56 -17.70
CA ALA A 244 16.47 -2.67 -16.55
C ALA A 244 15.15 -3.33 -16.96
N LYS A 245 14.61 -4.19 -16.09
CA LYS A 245 13.27 -4.77 -16.22
C LYS A 245 12.36 -4.12 -15.20
N ASN A 246 11.40 -3.31 -15.66
CA ASN A 246 10.42 -2.67 -14.79
C ASN A 246 9.56 -3.69 -14.05
N GLY A 247 9.07 -3.31 -12.88
CA GLY A 247 8.09 -4.10 -12.13
C GLY A 247 6.76 -4.18 -12.87
N ASP A 248 5.98 -5.20 -12.54
CA ASP A 248 4.68 -5.42 -13.14
C ASP A 248 3.64 -4.48 -12.50
N ASP A 249 2.67 -4.03 -13.28
CA ASP A 249 1.55 -3.24 -12.78
C ASP A 249 0.56 -4.14 -12.03
N VAL A 250 -0.01 -3.63 -10.96
CA VAL A 250 -1.03 -4.31 -10.14
C VAL A 250 -2.36 -3.59 -10.31
N THR A 251 -3.40 -4.29 -10.76
CA THR A 251 -4.76 -3.78 -10.85
C THR A 251 -5.56 -4.29 -9.66
N LEU A 252 -6.15 -3.38 -8.90
CA LEU A 252 -7.01 -3.70 -7.76
C LEU A 252 -8.45 -4.01 -8.23
N THR A 253 -9.24 -4.63 -7.35
CA THR A 253 -10.70 -4.75 -7.51
C THR A 253 -11.43 -3.48 -7.08
N ILE A 254 -10.77 -2.60 -6.32
CA ILE A 254 -11.30 -1.31 -5.87
C ILE A 254 -11.69 -0.45 -7.07
N ASP A 255 -12.94 0.01 -7.09
CA ASP A 255 -13.41 1.05 -8.01
C ASP A 255 -13.20 2.42 -7.33
N ARG A 256 -12.34 3.25 -7.93
CA ARG A 256 -11.95 4.55 -7.38
C ARG A 256 -13.14 5.47 -7.10
N ASP A 257 -14.15 5.47 -7.97
CA ASP A 257 -15.32 6.32 -7.79
C ASP A 257 -16.22 5.83 -6.65
N VAL A 258 -16.35 4.49 -6.50
CA VAL A 258 -17.06 3.88 -5.37
C VAL A 258 -16.34 4.19 -4.07
N GLN A 259 -15.02 4.00 -4.05
CA GLN A 259 -14.19 4.30 -2.87
C GLN A 259 -14.32 5.77 -2.45
N TRP A 260 -14.26 6.69 -3.44
CA TRP A 260 -14.41 8.13 -3.19
C TRP A 260 -15.79 8.47 -2.61
N TYR A 261 -16.86 7.93 -3.22
CA TYR A 261 -18.21 8.20 -2.75
C TYR A 261 -18.43 7.64 -1.34
N VAL A 262 -17.99 6.41 -1.10
CA VAL A 262 -18.11 5.75 0.21
C VAL A 262 -17.37 6.56 1.27
N LYS A 263 -16.11 6.93 1.04
CA LYS A 263 -15.34 7.78 1.97
C LYS A 263 -16.04 9.10 2.26
N LYS A 264 -16.56 9.79 1.23
CA LYS A 264 -17.31 11.04 1.38
C LYS A 264 -18.51 10.85 2.31
N VAL A 265 -19.32 9.84 2.07
CA VAL A 265 -20.52 9.56 2.88
C VAL A 265 -20.14 9.19 4.33
N LEU A 266 -19.06 8.43 4.53
CA LEU A 266 -18.55 8.12 5.87
C LEU A 266 -18.10 9.36 6.62
N LYS A 267 -17.39 10.29 5.97
CA LYS A 267 -16.94 11.54 6.60
C LYS A 267 -18.10 12.45 6.99
N GLU A 268 -19.11 12.53 6.12
CA GLU A 268 -20.36 13.25 6.42
C GLU A 268 -21.10 12.59 7.59
N ALA A 269 -21.14 11.26 7.64
CA ALA A 269 -21.79 10.50 8.70
C ALA A 269 -21.06 10.64 10.05
N GLU A 270 -19.72 10.55 10.06
CA GLU A 270 -18.89 10.81 11.24
C GLU A 270 -19.26 12.17 11.87
N SER A 271 -19.28 13.22 11.05
CA SER A 271 -19.63 14.56 11.51
C SER A 271 -21.08 14.66 11.98
N LYS A 272 -22.03 14.05 11.24
CA LYS A 272 -23.46 14.10 11.52
C LYS A 272 -23.83 13.38 12.82
N TYR A 273 -23.25 12.23 13.04
CA TYR A 273 -23.53 11.36 14.19
C TYR A 273 -22.52 11.54 15.33
N GLY A 274 -21.50 12.38 15.16
CA GLY A 274 -20.44 12.57 16.16
C GLY A 274 -19.66 11.30 16.48
N ALA A 275 -19.54 10.40 15.49
CA ALA A 275 -18.81 9.15 15.67
C ALA A 275 -17.32 9.40 15.84
N ALA A 276 -16.64 8.53 16.58
CA ALA A 276 -15.18 8.57 16.70
C ALA A 276 -14.49 8.19 15.38
N TRP A 277 -15.09 7.31 14.61
CA TRP A 277 -14.74 6.93 13.24
C TRP A 277 -15.88 6.14 12.58
N ALA A 278 -15.82 6.04 11.27
CA ALA A 278 -16.71 5.21 10.46
C ALA A 278 -15.94 4.48 9.37
N ILE A 279 -16.25 3.20 9.16
CA ILE A 279 -15.67 2.37 8.10
C ILE A 279 -16.76 1.70 7.28
N ALA A 280 -16.47 1.39 6.02
CA ALA A 280 -17.37 0.62 5.18
C ALA A 280 -16.62 -0.35 4.26
N VAL A 281 -17.27 -1.48 4.01
CA VAL A 281 -16.87 -2.51 3.06
C VAL A 281 -17.97 -2.63 2.00
N VAL A 282 -17.59 -2.60 0.73
CA VAL A 282 -18.45 -2.91 -0.41
C VAL A 282 -17.87 -4.11 -1.15
N GLN A 283 -18.65 -5.17 -1.27
CA GLN A 283 -18.23 -6.44 -1.90
C GLN A 283 -19.20 -6.86 -2.99
N ASP A 284 -18.70 -7.32 -4.13
CA ASP A 284 -19.47 -8.07 -5.10
C ASP A 284 -19.74 -9.48 -4.55
N VAL A 285 -21.02 -9.83 -4.44
CA VAL A 285 -21.47 -11.09 -3.81
C VAL A 285 -21.02 -12.33 -4.57
N GLN A 286 -20.97 -12.26 -5.90
CA GLN A 286 -20.72 -13.41 -6.75
C GLN A 286 -19.23 -13.69 -6.92
N SER A 287 -18.41 -12.64 -7.03
CA SER A 287 -16.97 -12.78 -7.23
C SER A 287 -16.16 -12.78 -5.93
N GLY A 288 -16.69 -12.16 -4.86
CA GLY A 288 -15.95 -11.91 -3.62
C GLY A 288 -15.01 -10.70 -3.72
N GLU A 289 -15.01 -9.97 -4.84
CA GLU A 289 -14.17 -8.80 -5.06
C GLU A 289 -14.59 -7.64 -4.17
N ILE A 290 -13.64 -7.00 -3.51
CA ILE A 290 -13.85 -5.80 -2.71
C ILE A 290 -13.80 -4.59 -3.63
N LEU A 291 -14.93 -3.89 -3.75
CA LEU A 291 -15.07 -2.70 -4.60
C LEU A 291 -14.72 -1.41 -3.88
N ALA A 292 -14.89 -1.39 -2.56
CA ALA A 292 -14.44 -0.32 -1.69
C ALA A 292 -14.12 -0.84 -0.28
N LEU A 293 -13.09 -0.28 0.30
CA LEU A 293 -12.65 -0.49 1.67
C LEU A 293 -12.27 0.87 2.25
N ALA A 294 -13.22 1.56 2.86
CA ALA A 294 -13.09 2.98 3.17
C ALA A 294 -13.13 3.26 4.67
N ASP A 295 -12.42 4.29 5.07
CA ASP A 295 -12.34 4.84 6.42
C ASP A 295 -12.64 6.35 6.36
N SER A 296 -13.37 6.88 7.35
CA SER A 296 -13.61 8.32 7.47
C SER A 296 -12.36 9.11 7.80
N ASP A 297 -11.40 8.50 8.53
CA ASP A 297 -10.14 9.10 8.99
C ASP A 297 -8.93 8.60 8.19
N GLU A 298 -9.10 8.45 6.89
CA GLU A 298 -8.04 7.93 6.04
C GLU A 298 -6.79 8.84 6.08
N VAL A 299 -5.62 8.21 6.16
CA VAL A 299 -4.33 8.90 6.13
C VAL A 299 -3.85 9.11 4.69
N GLN A 300 -2.89 10.03 4.51
CA GLN A 300 -2.31 10.26 3.19
C GLN A 300 -1.30 9.17 2.82
N ALA A 301 -1.49 8.51 1.67
CA ALA A 301 -0.61 7.47 1.16
C ALA A 301 0.84 7.93 1.02
N GLY A 302 1.79 7.03 1.28
CA GLY A 302 3.22 7.29 1.21
C GLY A 302 3.81 8.03 2.40
N THR A 303 2.98 8.60 3.29
CA THR A 303 3.46 9.26 4.51
C THR A 303 3.81 8.25 5.61
N ASP A 304 4.54 8.71 6.62
CA ASP A 304 4.85 7.87 7.78
C ASP A 304 3.58 7.40 8.50
N ALA A 305 2.54 8.20 8.51
CA ALA A 305 1.24 7.81 9.04
C ALA A 305 0.66 6.59 8.29
N ALA A 306 0.68 6.59 6.96
CA ALA A 306 0.21 5.45 6.15
C ALA A 306 1.10 4.21 6.30
N LYS A 307 2.41 4.39 6.54
CA LYS A 307 3.33 3.28 6.78
C LYS A 307 3.15 2.62 8.15
N MET A 308 2.66 3.38 9.15
CA MET A 308 2.49 2.89 10.52
C MET A 308 1.05 2.50 10.87
N SER A 309 0.06 2.92 10.08
CA SER A 309 -1.36 2.70 10.35
C SER A 309 -1.95 1.69 9.36
N PRO A 310 -2.22 0.46 9.79
CA PRO A 310 -2.96 -0.48 8.94
C PRO A 310 -4.38 0.03 8.67
N SER A 311 -4.99 -0.42 7.57
CA SER A 311 -6.39 -0.12 7.29
C SER A 311 -7.28 -0.57 8.45
N ARG A 312 -8.05 0.37 9.02
CA ARG A 312 -8.93 0.11 10.17
C ARG A 312 -9.98 -0.96 9.87
N ALA A 313 -10.43 -1.07 8.63
CA ALA A 313 -11.40 -2.07 8.22
C ALA A 313 -10.91 -3.52 8.37
N VAL A 314 -9.58 -3.76 8.42
CA VAL A 314 -8.98 -5.08 8.65
C VAL A 314 -8.36 -5.23 10.04
N SER A 315 -7.95 -4.12 10.68
CA SER A 315 -7.23 -4.16 11.96
C SER A 315 -8.13 -4.01 13.18
N GLU A 316 -9.18 -3.18 13.07
CA GLU A 316 -10.13 -3.01 14.16
C GLU A 316 -11.06 -4.21 14.28
N THR A 317 -11.22 -4.69 15.51
CA THR A 317 -12.12 -5.79 15.81
C THR A 317 -13.15 -5.38 16.85
N PHE A 318 -14.34 -5.88 16.66
CA PHE A 318 -15.49 -5.59 17.51
C PHE A 318 -16.44 -6.78 17.59
N GLU A 319 -17.26 -6.84 18.61
CA GLU A 319 -18.36 -7.81 18.67
C GLU A 319 -19.39 -7.46 17.59
N PRO A 320 -19.81 -8.41 16.73
CA PRO A 320 -20.76 -8.13 15.63
C PRO A 320 -22.17 -7.79 16.12
N GLY A 321 -22.42 -7.94 17.40
CA GLY A 321 -23.75 -7.77 17.97
C GLY A 321 -24.80 -8.57 17.18
N SER A 322 -25.94 -7.98 16.96
CA SER A 322 -27.08 -8.69 16.36
C SER A 322 -26.89 -9.15 14.91
N VAL A 323 -25.85 -8.72 14.20
CA VAL A 323 -25.53 -9.32 12.87
C VAL A 323 -25.09 -10.77 13.04
N GLY A 324 -24.47 -11.12 14.18
CA GLY A 324 -24.12 -12.51 14.53
C GLY A 324 -25.32 -13.47 14.58
N LYS A 325 -26.54 -12.96 14.76
CA LYS A 325 -27.77 -13.78 14.70
C LYS A 325 -27.98 -14.44 13.34
N VAL A 326 -27.46 -13.84 12.26
CA VAL A 326 -27.49 -14.44 10.92
C VAL A 326 -26.75 -15.77 10.91
N ILE A 327 -25.61 -15.87 11.58
CA ILE A 327 -24.81 -17.09 11.67
C ILE A 327 -25.56 -18.16 12.48
N SER A 328 -25.99 -17.82 13.71
CA SER A 328 -26.66 -18.76 14.62
C SER A 328 -27.96 -19.29 14.02
N MET A 329 -28.78 -18.40 13.44
CA MET A 329 -30.05 -18.78 12.84
C MET A 329 -29.84 -19.64 11.58
N SER A 330 -28.83 -19.37 10.80
CA SER A 330 -28.42 -20.25 9.69
C SER A 330 -28.07 -21.65 10.18
N GLY A 331 -27.38 -21.75 11.31
CA GLY A 331 -27.07 -23.05 11.96
C GLY A 331 -28.35 -23.77 12.41
N TYR A 332 -29.30 -23.08 13.03
CA TYR A 332 -30.59 -23.69 13.44
C TYR A 332 -31.32 -24.32 12.26
N LEU A 333 -31.41 -23.57 11.16
CA LEU A 333 -32.09 -24.02 9.94
C LEU A 333 -31.34 -25.18 9.29
N GLN A 334 -30.02 -25.09 9.18
CA GLN A 334 -29.22 -26.10 8.49
C GLN A 334 -29.24 -27.44 9.24
N MET A 335 -29.29 -27.41 10.58
CA MET A 335 -29.43 -28.61 11.40
C MET A 335 -30.88 -29.12 11.48
N GLY A 336 -31.84 -28.39 10.93
CA GLY A 336 -33.26 -28.75 10.99
C GLY A 336 -33.86 -28.64 12.39
N LEU A 337 -33.23 -27.86 13.29
CA LEU A 337 -33.77 -27.58 14.62
C LEU A 337 -35.02 -26.71 14.54
N HIS A 338 -35.05 -25.80 13.56
CA HIS A 338 -36.14 -24.85 13.34
C HIS A 338 -36.42 -24.62 11.86
N LYS A 339 -37.59 -24.06 11.61
CA LYS A 339 -38.02 -23.41 10.35
C LYS A 339 -38.25 -21.93 10.63
N MET A 340 -38.10 -21.08 9.62
CA MET A 340 -38.34 -19.62 9.77
C MET A 340 -39.76 -19.28 10.22
N SER A 341 -40.73 -20.17 9.98
CA SER A 341 -42.14 -20.03 10.39
C SER A 341 -42.46 -20.58 11.79
N ASP A 342 -41.47 -21.17 12.51
CA ASP A 342 -41.70 -21.70 13.85
C ASP A 342 -42.10 -20.59 14.82
N GLN A 343 -43.11 -20.86 15.63
CA GLN A 343 -43.82 -19.91 16.49
C GLN A 343 -43.29 -19.99 17.92
N LEU A 344 -42.84 -18.85 18.46
CA LEU A 344 -42.36 -18.73 19.83
C LEU A 344 -43.13 -17.61 20.56
N SER A 345 -43.42 -17.85 21.84
CA SER A 345 -43.91 -16.80 22.75
C SER A 345 -42.74 -16.23 23.51
N VAL A 346 -42.26 -15.06 23.10
CA VAL A 346 -40.99 -14.47 23.54
C VAL A 346 -41.26 -13.37 24.57
N PRO A 347 -40.89 -13.54 25.84
CA PRO A 347 -40.91 -12.47 26.84
C PRO A 347 -39.72 -11.50 26.61
N ASP A 348 -39.78 -10.32 27.21
CA ASP A 348 -38.72 -9.31 27.11
C ASP A 348 -37.45 -9.71 27.88
N HIS A 349 -37.54 -10.64 28.83
CA HIS A 349 -36.39 -11.20 29.55
C HIS A 349 -36.62 -12.66 29.96
N ILE A 350 -35.52 -13.39 30.11
CA ILE A 350 -35.46 -14.75 30.66
C ILE A 350 -34.29 -14.88 31.65
N THR A 351 -34.44 -15.77 32.61
CA THR A 351 -33.33 -16.15 33.51
C THR A 351 -32.98 -17.60 33.26
N GLN A 352 -31.75 -17.84 32.85
CA GLN A 352 -31.19 -19.16 32.62
C GLN A 352 -29.90 -19.34 33.45
N GLU A 353 -29.78 -20.42 34.19
CA GLU A 353 -28.58 -20.76 35.01
C GLU A 353 -28.11 -19.59 35.90
N GLY A 354 -29.06 -18.81 36.46
CA GLY A 354 -28.77 -17.65 37.30
C GLY A 354 -28.36 -16.38 36.58
N GLN A 355 -28.32 -16.37 35.24
CA GLN A 355 -28.07 -15.18 34.42
C GLN A 355 -29.36 -14.67 33.81
N THR A 356 -29.59 -13.36 33.87
CA THR A 356 -30.75 -12.72 33.22
C THR A 356 -30.34 -12.10 31.89
N TYR A 357 -31.05 -12.50 30.84
CA TYR A 357 -30.90 -11.98 29.48
C TYR A 357 -32.16 -11.18 29.13
N LYS A 358 -32.00 -10.07 28.42
CA LYS A 358 -33.10 -9.20 28.04
C LYS A 358 -32.96 -8.73 26.59
N ASP A 359 -34.07 -8.36 26.01
CA ASP A 359 -34.10 -7.65 24.74
C ASP A 359 -33.71 -6.18 24.92
N SER A 360 -33.41 -5.48 23.81
CA SER A 360 -32.94 -4.08 23.85
C SER A 360 -34.05 -3.06 24.12
N PHE A 361 -35.31 -3.52 24.18
CA PHE A 361 -36.46 -2.70 24.49
C PHE A 361 -37.45 -3.49 25.33
N ASP A 362 -38.21 -2.80 26.19
CA ASP A 362 -39.19 -3.43 27.05
C ASP A 362 -40.46 -3.75 26.21
N HIS A 363 -40.96 -4.98 26.35
CA HIS A 363 -42.17 -5.46 25.70
C HIS A 363 -42.86 -6.55 26.55
N GLY A 364 -44.08 -6.86 26.26
CA GLY A 364 -44.75 -8.01 26.88
C GLY A 364 -44.26 -9.33 26.28
N THR A 365 -45.04 -10.40 26.53
CA THR A 365 -44.78 -11.65 25.80
C THR A 365 -45.34 -11.53 24.39
N GLU A 366 -44.43 -11.45 23.43
CA GLU A 366 -44.74 -11.29 22.01
C GLU A 366 -44.86 -12.65 21.30
N ARG A 367 -45.70 -12.70 20.27
CA ARG A 367 -45.90 -13.88 19.43
C ARG A 367 -45.16 -13.72 18.13
N TRP A 368 -43.92 -14.12 18.14
CA TRP A 368 -43.04 -14.02 16.97
C TRP A 368 -42.74 -15.37 16.33
N THR A 369 -42.66 -15.37 15.01
CA THR A 369 -42.01 -16.47 14.30
C THR A 369 -40.50 -16.34 14.44
N LEU A 370 -39.72 -17.34 13.99
CA LEU A 370 -38.28 -17.22 13.96
C LEU A 370 -37.84 -16.01 13.09
N ALA A 371 -38.55 -15.75 11.97
CA ALA A 371 -38.33 -14.55 11.16
C ALA A 371 -38.64 -13.26 11.95
N GLY A 372 -39.66 -13.26 12.81
CA GLY A 372 -39.99 -12.14 13.68
C GLY A 372 -38.92 -11.91 14.77
N ILE A 373 -38.32 -12.96 15.31
CA ILE A 373 -37.19 -12.88 16.25
C ILE A 373 -36.01 -12.16 15.57
N LEU A 374 -35.69 -12.49 14.30
CA LEU A 374 -34.64 -11.81 13.55
C LEU A 374 -35.01 -10.35 13.27
N GLN A 375 -36.24 -10.07 12.84
CA GLN A 375 -36.74 -8.72 12.53
C GLN A 375 -36.67 -7.80 13.74
N ASN A 376 -37.18 -8.25 14.90
CA ASN A 376 -37.19 -7.49 16.15
C ASN A 376 -35.84 -7.59 16.89
N SER A 377 -34.89 -8.34 16.34
CA SER A 377 -33.55 -8.50 16.89
C SER A 377 -33.53 -9.04 18.34
N SER A 378 -34.51 -9.91 18.70
CA SER A 378 -34.66 -10.42 20.06
C SER A 378 -33.46 -11.31 20.48
N ASN A 379 -32.80 -10.97 21.57
CA ASN A 379 -31.77 -11.79 22.20
C ASN A 379 -32.41 -12.99 22.90
N VAL A 380 -33.53 -12.73 23.59
CA VAL A 380 -34.30 -13.73 24.31
C VAL A 380 -34.83 -14.80 23.36
N GLY A 381 -35.40 -14.38 22.23
CA GLY A 381 -35.87 -15.31 21.19
C GLY A 381 -34.76 -16.18 20.62
N MET A 382 -33.56 -15.62 20.43
CA MET A 382 -32.37 -16.39 19.97
C MET A 382 -31.93 -17.44 20.99
N ILE A 383 -31.93 -17.11 22.28
CA ILE A 383 -31.59 -18.08 23.35
C ILE A 383 -32.62 -19.19 23.41
N MET A 384 -33.91 -18.86 23.38
CA MET A 384 -35.00 -19.84 23.39
C MET A 384 -34.91 -20.80 22.19
N ALA A 385 -34.68 -20.27 20.99
CA ALA A 385 -34.49 -21.09 19.79
C ALA A 385 -33.18 -21.90 19.83
N GLY A 386 -32.17 -21.41 20.54
CA GLY A 386 -30.87 -22.05 20.67
C GLY A 386 -30.73 -23.10 21.75
N GLU A 387 -31.82 -23.44 22.50
CA GLU A 387 -31.76 -24.36 23.64
C GLU A 387 -31.14 -25.72 23.27
N ASN A 388 -31.47 -26.26 22.13
CA ASN A 388 -30.96 -27.55 21.65
C ASN A 388 -29.84 -27.43 20.61
N TYR A 389 -29.18 -26.27 20.48
CA TYR A 389 -28.10 -26.04 19.54
C TYR A 389 -26.75 -26.29 20.24
N PRO A 390 -26.03 -27.40 19.91
CA PRO A 390 -24.80 -27.77 20.61
C PRO A 390 -23.68 -26.74 20.44
N ASP A 391 -22.87 -26.53 21.47
CA ASP A 391 -21.78 -25.55 21.48
C ASP A 391 -20.76 -25.79 20.37
N GLU A 392 -20.41 -27.05 20.09
CA GLU A 392 -19.51 -27.44 18.98
C GLU A 392 -20.06 -27.01 17.63
N GLN A 393 -21.37 -27.12 17.43
CA GLN A 393 -22.03 -26.70 16.18
C GLN A 393 -22.09 -25.17 16.08
N ARG A 394 -22.31 -24.45 17.20
CA ARG A 394 -22.20 -22.98 17.25
C ARG A 394 -20.81 -22.54 16.78
N TYR A 395 -19.77 -23.15 17.33
CA TYR A 395 -18.37 -22.88 16.95
C TYR A 395 -18.08 -23.25 15.50
N GLU A 396 -18.56 -24.40 15.04
CA GLU A 396 -18.37 -24.87 13.66
C GLU A 396 -18.97 -23.87 12.65
N TYR A 397 -20.22 -23.39 12.88
CA TYR A 397 -20.83 -22.42 11.95
C TYR A 397 -20.15 -21.07 12.02
N LEU A 398 -19.75 -20.58 13.18
CA LEU A 398 -18.92 -19.37 13.28
C LEU A 398 -17.67 -19.49 12.41
N THR A 399 -16.93 -20.59 12.55
CA THR A 399 -15.71 -20.86 11.78
C THR A 399 -15.99 -21.02 10.28
N LYS A 400 -17.06 -21.72 9.87
CA LYS A 400 -17.45 -21.88 8.46
C LYS A 400 -17.78 -20.54 7.81
N PHE A 401 -18.41 -19.61 8.53
CA PHE A 401 -18.64 -18.23 8.06
C PHE A 401 -17.36 -17.39 8.02
N GLY A 402 -16.25 -17.86 8.60
CA GLY A 402 -14.94 -17.20 8.56
C GLY A 402 -14.56 -16.46 9.83
N ILE A 403 -15.35 -16.58 10.90
CA ILE A 403 -15.05 -15.94 12.17
C ILE A 403 -13.83 -16.62 12.82
N GLY A 404 -12.92 -15.82 13.35
CA GLY A 404 -11.66 -16.31 13.91
C GLY A 404 -10.64 -16.77 12.87
N GLN A 405 -10.87 -16.50 11.59
CA GLN A 405 -10.01 -16.85 10.46
C GLN A 405 -9.54 -15.59 9.72
N PRO A 406 -8.33 -15.58 9.14
CA PRO A 406 -7.91 -14.50 8.25
C PRO A 406 -8.81 -14.43 7.02
N THR A 407 -9.02 -13.22 6.47
CA THR A 407 -9.87 -13.03 5.29
C THR A 407 -9.22 -13.55 4.01
N GLY A 408 -7.88 -13.68 4.02
CA GLY A 408 -7.09 -14.08 2.86
C GLY A 408 -6.64 -12.91 1.97
N LEU A 409 -6.94 -11.66 2.36
CA LEU A 409 -6.41 -10.47 1.65
C LEU A 409 -4.92 -10.25 1.93
N ASN A 410 -4.41 -10.83 3.01
CA ASN A 410 -3.01 -10.72 3.48
C ASN A 410 -2.56 -9.26 3.70
N LEU A 411 -3.49 -8.36 3.99
CA LEU A 411 -3.17 -6.97 4.28
C LEU A 411 -2.41 -6.86 5.61
N PRO A 412 -1.35 -6.03 5.68
CA PRO A 412 -0.60 -5.84 6.92
C PRO A 412 -1.51 -5.37 8.07
N GLY A 413 -1.31 -5.94 9.25
CA GLY A 413 -2.10 -5.60 10.43
C GLY A 413 -3.51 -6.20 10.46
N GLU A 414 -3.85 -7.10 9.54
CA GLU A 414 -5.13 -7.80 9.59
C GLU A 414 -5.28 -8.59 10.89
N SER A 415 -6.41 -8.39 11.57
CA SER A 415 -6.82 -9.17 12.74
C SER A 415 -7.89 -10.17 12.36
N SER A 416 -7.70 -11.43 12.74
CA SER A 416 -8.70 -12.48 12.55
C SER A 416 -9.88 -12.39 13.55
N GLY A 417 -9.85 -11.41 14.46
CA GLY A 417 -10.77 -11.36 15.58
C GLY A 417 -10.45 -12.41 16.66
N LEU A 418 -11.33 -12.53 17.62
CA LEU A 418 -11.23 -13.48 18.73
C LEU A 418 -12.39 -14.47 18.68
N LEU A 419 -12.10 -15.74 18.63
CA LEU A 419 -13.06 -16.82 18.79
C LEU A 419 -12.44 -17.91 19.66
N THR A 420 -12.91 -18.04 20.90
CA THR A 420 -12.43 -19.07 21.83
C THR A 420 -13.08 -20.42 21.56
N ASN A 421 -12.36 -21.50 21.87
CA ASN A 421 -12.89 -22.87 21.74
C ASN A 421 -14.07 -23.09 22.71
N PRO A 422 -15.12 -23.86 22.34
CA PRO A 422 -16.27 -24.14 23.20
C PRO A 422 -15.95 -24.64 24.61
N SER A 423 -14.86 -25.39 24.79
CA SER A 423 -14.41 -25.84 26.10
C SER A 423 -14.02 -24.71 27.07
N ALA A 424 -13.78 -23.51 26.56
CA ALA A 424 -13.46 -22.32 27.35
C ALA A 424 -14.69 -21.40 27.59
N TRP A 425 -15.86 -21.74 27.05
CA TRP A 425 -17.05 -20.93 27.20
C TRP A 425 -17.65 -21.11 28.60
N ASP A 426 -17.85 -20.01 29.30
CA ASP A 426 -18.66 -20.00 30.50
C ASP A 426 -20.17 -20.04 30.16
N LEU A 427 -21.00 -20.13 31.17
CA LEU A 427 -22.46 -20.19 31.00
C LEU A 427 -23.03 -18.96 30.28
N ARG A 428 -22.44 -17.78 30.49
CA ARG A 428 -22.86 -16.54 29.81
C ARG A 428 -22.48 -16.57 28.36
N THR A 429 -21.23 -16.90 28.06
CA THR A 429 -20.70 -16.94 26.68
C THR A 429 -21.49 -17.91 25.80
N ARG A 430 -21.88 -19.07 26.30
CA ARG A 430 -22.73 -20.04 25.57
C ARG A 430 -24.01 -19.42 25.02
N ASN A 431 -24.63 -18.53 25.79
CA ASN A 431 -25.86 -17.87 25.38
C ASN A 431 -25.60 -16.59 24.55
N THR A 432 -24.60 -15.78 24.94
CA THR A 432 -24.32 -14.51 24.25
C THR A 432 -23.79 -14.71 22.84
N ILE A 433 -23.08 -15.79 22.57
CA ILE A 433 -22.63 -16.19 21.22
C ILE A 433 -23.80 -16.33 20.24
N LEU A 434 -24.98 -16.76 20.69
CA LEU A 434 -26.16 -16.92 19.84
C LEU A 434 -26.65 -15.60 19.22
N PHE A 435 -26.33 -14.47 19.86
CA PHE A 435 -26.76 -13.16 19.39
C PHE A 435 -25.60 -12.19 19.06
N GLY A 436 -24.37 -12.74 18.94
CA GLY A 436 -23.21 -12.02 18.39
C GLY A 436 -22.34 -11.32 19.43
N GLN A 437 -22.32 -11.81 20.67
CA GLN A 437 -21.38 -11.37 21.71
C GLN A 437 -20.51 -12.53 22.19
N GLY A 438 -19.36 -12.23 22.80
CA GLY A 438 -18.39 -13.23 23.24
C GLY A 438 -17.40 -13.67 22.18
N TYR A 439 -17.40 -13.02 21.02
CA TYR A 439 -16.37 -13.14 19.97
C TYR A 439 -16.25 -11.82 19.20
N THR A 440 -15.11 -11.60 18.57
CA THR A 440 -14.89 -10.38 17.78
C THR A 440 -14.59 -10.68 16.31
N VAL A 441 -14.93 -9.74 15.45
CA VAL A 441 -14.75 -9.79 14.00
C VAL A 441 -14.16 -8.48 13.50
N ASN A 442 -13.52 -8.48 12.32
CA ASN A 442 -13.28 -7.28 11.55
C ASN A 442 -14.44 -6.99 10.56
N ALA A 443 -14.44 -5.82 9.94
CA ALA A 443 -15.53 -5.43 9.04
C ALA A 443 -15.67 -6.32 7.79
N LEU A 444 -14.57 -6.86 7.27
CA LEU A 444 -14.57 -7.77 6.12
C LEU A 444 -15.19 -9.12 6.45
N GLN A 445 -14.85 -9.69 7.61
CA GLN A 445 -15.46 -10.93 8.09
C GLN A 445 -16.97 -10.75 8.24
N LEU A 446 -17.41 -9.63 8.86
CA LEU A 446 -18.82 -9.34 9.06
C LEU A 446 -19.56 -9.19 7.72
N ASN A 447 -18.99 -8.44 6.77
CA ASN A 447 -19.56 -8.29 5.44
C ASN A 447 -19.70 -9.62 4.69
N ASN A 448 -18.70 -10.51 4.84
CA ASN A 448 -18.72 -11.81 4.18
C ASN A 448 -19.79 -12.76 4.72
N VAL A 449 -20.30 -12.54 5.94
CA VAL A 449 -21.44 -13.29 6.49
C VAL A 449 -22.69 -13.06 5.63
N VAL A 450 -23.08 -11.80 5.41
CA VAL A 450 -24.26 -11.47 4.61
C VAL A 450 -24.05 -11.75 3.13
N ALA A 451 -22.83 -11.57 2.62
CA ALA A 451 -22.46 -11.94 1.25
C ALA A 451 -22.61 -13.46 1.01
N THR A 452 -22.22 -14.28 1.98
CA THR A 452 -22.37 -15.75 1.92
C THR A 452 -23.84 -16.15 1.81
N ILE A 453 -24.71 -15.56 2.61
CA ILE A 453 -26.15 -15.79 2.55
C ILE A 453 -26.70 -15.36 1.19
N ALA A 454 -26.33 -14.16 0.72
CA ALA A 454 -26.73 -13.62 -0.58
C ALA A 454 -26.26 -14.48 -1.76
N ASN A 455 -25.11 -15.12 -1.63
CA ASN A 455 -24.53 -16.04 -2.63
C ASN A 455 -25.01 -17.49 -2.42
N LYS A 456 -26.30 -17.68 -2.07
CA LYS A 456 -26.93 -18.99 -1.94
C LYS A 456 -26.21 -19.92 -0.95
N GLY A 457 -25.63 -19.36 0.11
CA GLY A 457 -24.90 -20.10 1.14
C GLY A 457 -23.48 -20.53 0.77
N VAL A 458 -22.93 -19.95 -0.29
CA VAL A 458 -21.55 -20.19 -0.73
C VAL A 458 -20.68 -19.00 -0.37
N LYS A 459 -19.72 -19.20 0.52
CA LYS A 459 -18.72 -18.21 0.88
C LYS A 459 -17.69 -18.10 -0.24
N GLN A 460 -17.55 -16.92 -0.84
CA GLN A 460 -16.44 -16.58 -1.72
C GLN A 460 -15.26 -16.11 -0.89
N GLN A 461 -14.06 -16.47 -1.30
CA GLN A 461 -12.87 -15.83 -0.74
C GLN A 461 -12.83 -14.39 -1.24
N GLN A 462 -12.71 -13.46 -0.30
CA GLN A 462 -12.54 -12.05 -0.63
C GLN A 462 -11.24 -11.80 -1.36
N SER A 463 -11.24 -10.87 -2.31
CA SER A 463 -10.06 -10.49 -3.07
C SER A 463 -10.01 -8.98 -3.29
N ILE A 464 -8.77 -8.45 -3.34
CA ILE A 464 -8.52 -7.03 -3.60
C ILE A 464 -7.60 -6.83 -4.81
N ILE A 465 -6.89 -7.87 -5.23
CA ILE A 465 -6.05 -7.86 -6.42
C ILE A 465 -6.81 -8.52 -7.57
N LYS A 466 -7.05 -7.78 -8.65
CA LYS A 466 -7.76 -8.26 -9.85
C LYS A 466 -6.81 -8.94 -10.82
N SER A 467 -5.70 -8.29 -11.14
CA SER A 467 -4.73 -8.81 -12.12
C SER A 467 -3.37 -8.13 -11.97
N THR A 468 -2.37 -8.73 -12.63
CA THR A 468 -1.05 -8.13 -12.84
C THR A 468 -0.77 -8.00 -14.31
N THR A 469 -0.03 -6.94 -14.72
CA THR A 469 0.34 -6.72 -16.13
C THR A 469 1.84 -6.51 -16.22
N ASP A 470 2.53 -7.38 -16.97
CA ASP A 470 3.99 -7.31 -17.13
C ASP A 470 4.42 -6.14 -18.07
N ALA A 471 5.73 -5.89 -18.13
CA ALA A 471 6.30 -4.84 -18.97
C ALA A 471 6.03 -5.00 -20.48
N ASN A 472 5.61 -6.19 -20.93
CA ASN A 472 5.23 -6.48 -22.32
C ASN A 472 3.73 -6.27 -22.56
N GLY A 473 2.97 -5.86 -21.54
CA GLY A 473 1.52 -5.67 -21.62
C GLY A 473 0.70 -6.94 -21.48
N LYS A 474 1.30 -8.07 -21.08
CA LYS A 474 0.58 -9.30 -20.83
C LYS A 474 -0.08 -9.25 -19.46
N THR A 475 -1.39 -9.28 -19.45
CA THR A 475 -2.20 -9.33 -18.22
C THR A 475 -2.42 -10.77 -17.78
N THR A 476 -2.27 -11.01 -16.48
CA THR A 476 -2.56 -12.28 -15.81
C THR A 476 -3.58 -12.01 -14.70
N GLU A 477 -4.76 -12.60 -14.83
CA GLU A 477 -5.82 -12.51 -13.82
C GLU A 477 -5.38 -13.21 -12.53
N THR A 478 -5.74 -12.60 -11.39
CA THR A 478 -5.49 -13.23 -10.09
C THR A 478 -6.35 -14.49 -9.95
N LYS A 479 -5.72 -15.58 -9.53
CA LYS A 479 -6.45 -16.84 -9.30
C LYS A 479 -7.46 -16.62 -8.17
N LYS A 480 -8.74 -16.81 -8.47
CA LYS A 480 -9.80 -16.75 -7.45
C LYS A 480 -9.58 -17.85 -6.40
N GLY A 481 -9.82 -17.48 -5.14
CA GLY A 481 -9.81 -18.44 -4.04
C GLY A 481 -10.94 -19.47 -4.15
N GLU A 482 -10.89 -20.49 -3.32
CA GLU A 482 -11.91 -21.55 -3.32
C GLU A 482 -13.22 -21.05 -2.72
N ALA A 483 -14.31 -21.28 -3.45
CA ALA A 483 -15.65 -21.07 -2.95
C ALA A 483 -16.06 -22.24 -2.04
N THR A 484 -16.56 -21.93 -0.84
CA THR A 484 -16.92 -22.94 0.15
C THR A 484 -18.41 -22.86 0.49
N ARG A 485 -19.12 -23.98 0.36
CA ARG A 485 -20.51 -24.04 0.83
C ARG A 485 -20.57 -24.07 2.36
N VAL A 486 -21.26 -23.11 2.93
CA VAL A 486 -21.43 -22.95 4.38
C VAL A 486 -22.79 -23.52 4.80
N VAL A 487 -23.84 -23.17 4.06
CA VAL A 487 -25.20 -23.66 4.26
C VAL A 487 -25.87 -24.00 2.91
N ASP A 488 -26.93 -24.77 2.95
CA ASP A 488 -27.70 -25.13 1.76
C ASP A 488 -28.40 -23.91 1.14
N GLU A 489 -28.64 -23.95 -0.17
CA GLU A 489 -29.33 -22.87 -0.90
C GLU A 489 -30.71 -22.55 -0.31
N LYS A 490 -31.44 -23.58 0.17
CA LYS A 490 -32.73 -23.39 0.82
C LYS A 490 -32.62 -22.58 2.11
N VAL A 491 -31.62 -22.89 2.95
CA VAL A 491 -31.35 -22.17 4.19
C VAL A 491 -30.97 -20.71 3.88
N ALA A 492 -30.10 -20.51 2.91
CA ALA A 492 -29.72 -19.17 2.49
C ALA A 492 -30.91 -18.36 1.96
N SER A 493 -31.79 -18.99 1.18
CA SER A 493 -33.02 -18.35 0.67
C SER A 493 -34.00 -17.97 1.80
N ASP A 494 -34.17 -18.84 2.79
CA ASP A 494 -35.02 -18.57 3.96
C ASP A 494 -34.44 -17.43 4.81
N MET A 495 -33.11 -17.42 4.98
CA MET A 495 -32.38 -16.32 5.67
C MET A 495 -32.51 -15.00 4.92
N MET A 496 -32.34 -14.98 3.59
CA MET A 496 -32.51 -13.77 2.77
C MET A 496 -33.93 -13.21 2.92
N ASN A 497 -34.95 -14.08 2.91
CA ASN A 497 -36.34 -13.67 3.10
C ASN A 497 -36.56 -13.04 4.50
N ALA A 498 -36.02 -13.64 5.56
CA ALA A 498 -36.12 -13.08 6.90
C ALA A 498 -35.36 -11.76 7.05
N MET A 499 -34.14 -11.67 6.47
CA MET A 499 -33.33 -10.44 6.45
C MET A 499 -34.02 -9.32 5.64
N GLU A 500 -34.82 -9.66 4.62
CA GLU A 500 -35.65 -8.67 3.92
C GLU A 500 -36.72 -8.10 4.83
N SER A 501 -37.34 -8.90 5.68
CA SER A 501 -38.29 -8.40 6.69
C SER A 501 -37.60 -7.47 7.71
N VAL A 502 -36.32 -7.73 8.04
CA VAL A 502 -35.54 -6.79 8.87
C VAL A 502 -35.41 -5.44 8.16
N ALA A 503 -34.98 -5.43 6.89
CA ALA A 503 -34.83 -4.20 6.11
C ALA A 503 -36.17 -3.42 6.01
N GLU A 504 -37.28 -4.11 5.77
CA GLU A 504 -38.61 -3.51 5.75
C GLU A 504 -38.99 -2.85 7.08
N GLY A 505 -38.56 -3.40 8.21
CA GLY A 505 -38.75 -2.80 9.53
C GLY A 505 -38.09 -1.43 9.68
N TYR A 506 -37.05 -1.16 8.90
CA TYR A 506 -36.32 0.12 8.88
C TYR A 506 -36.71 1.05 7.72
N ASN A 507 -37.72 0.73 6.89
CA ASN A 507 -38.08 1.46 5.66
C ASN A 507 -38.34 2.96 5.84
N LYS A 508 -38.61 3.43 7.06
CA LYS A 508 -38.71 4.86 7.35
C LYS A 508 -37.38 5.61 7.29
N PHE A 509 -36.27 4.92 7.50
CA PHE A 509 -34.94 5.50 7.65
C PHE A 509 -33.93 4.93 6.66
N VAL A 510 -34.14 3.69 6.23
CA VAL A 510 -33.22 2.91 5.41
C VAL A 510 -33.98 2.32 4.24
N LYS A 511 -33.90 2.95 3.07
CA LYS A 511 -34.51 2.45 1.82
C LYS A 511 -33.75 2.97 0.62
N VAL A 512 -33.83 2.21 -0.47
CA VAL A 512 -33.40 2.62 -1.82
C VAL A 512 -34.61 2.46 -2.73
N ASP A 513 -35.08 3.56 -3.31
CA ASP A 513 -36.31 3.56 -4.10
C ASP A 513 -36.15 2.66 -5.33
N GLY A 514 -37.12 1.77 -5.53
CA GLY A 514 -37.12 0.78 -6.62
C GLY A 514 -36.32 -0.50 -6.32
N TYR A 515 -35.69 -0.62 -5.16
CA TYR A 515 -34.90 -1.81 -4.83
C TYR A 515 -35.30 -2.43 -3.49
N ARG A 516 -35.31 -3.75 -3.47
CA ARG A 516 -35.49 -4.55 -2.26
C ARG A 516 -34.15 -4.84 -1.63
N MET A 517 -34.07 -4.70 -0.30
CA MET A 517 -32.88 -4.93 0.49
C MET A 517 -33.11 -6.04 1.51
N ALA A 518 -32.07 -6.83 1.79
CA ALA A 518 -32.03 -7.75 2.92
C ALA A 518 -30.91 -7.30 3.88
N ALA A 519 -31.20 -7.14 5.16
CA ALA A 519 -30.26 -6.52 6.07
C ALA A 519 -30.30 -7.10 7.48
N LYS A 520 -29.27 -6.79 8.27
CA LYS A 520 -29.27 -6.94 9.72
C LYS A 520 -28.48 -5.79 10.35
N SER A 521 -29.08 -5.18 11.39
CA SER A 521 -28.42 -4.19 12.24
C SER A 521 -27.70 -4.86 13.39
N GLY A 522 -26.54 -4.35 13.76
CA GLY A 522 -25.82 -4.69 14.96
C GLY A 522 -25.67 -3.48 15.88
N THR A 523 -25.52 -3.76 17.15
CA THR A 523 -25.15 -2.81 18.19
C THR A 523 -24.45 -3.62 19.27
N ALA A 524 -23.21 -3.26 19.57
CA ALA A 524 -22.44 -3.92 20.60
C ALA A 524 -21.87 -2.87 21.57
N GLU A 525 -21.91 -3.18 22.87
CA GLU A 525 -21.22 -2.43 23.89
C GLU A 525 -19.78 -2.93 23.95
N VAL A 526 -18.83 -2.00 23.94
CA VAL A 526 -17.40 -2.31 24.00
C VAL A 526 -16.82 -1.75 25.28
N GLN A 527 -15.93 -2.49 25.89
CA GLN A 527 -15.21 -2.03 27.05
C GLN A 527 -14.31 -0.84 26.68
N GLY A 528 -14.56 0.29 27.33
CA GLY A 528 -13.72 1.47 27.21
C GLY A 528 -12.35 1.27 27.86
N SER A 529 -11.46 2.24 27.68
CA SER A 529 -10.11 2.21 28.27
C SER A 529 -10.09 2.19 29.81
N ASP A 530 -11.20 2.57 30.43
CA ASP A 530 -11.43 2.57 31.89
C ASP A 530 -11.99 1.24 32.43
N GLY A 531 -12.19 0.25 31.55
CA GLY A 531 -12.75 -1.05 31.90
C GLY A 531 -14.27 -1.08 32.03
N THR A 532 -14.96 0.04 31.78
CA THR A 532 -16.43 0.10 31.74
C THR A 532 -16.95 -0.17 30.34
N LEU A 533 -18.21 -0.64 30.22
CA LEU A 533 -18.91 -0.77 28.93
C LEU A 533 -19.43 0.62 28.53
N SER A 534 -18.53 1.50 28.08
CA SER A 534 -18.83 2.91 27.79
C SER A 534 -18.75 3.27 26.31
N SER A 535 -18.24 2.38 25.48
CA SER A 535 -18.11 2.56 24.03
C SER A 535 -19.12 1.69 23.28
N ILE A 536 -19.61 2.18 22.16
CA ILE A 536 -20.63 1.52 21.35
C ILE A 536 -20.12 1.34 19.93
N ILE A 537 -20.27 0.15 19.38
CA ILE A 537 -20.17 -0.11 17.95
C ILE A 537 -21.59 -0.24 17.39
N SER A 538 -21.91 0.60 16.42
CA SER A 538 -23.13 0.53 15.63
C SER A 538 -22.81 0.06 14.22
N ASP A 539 -23.42 -1.01 13.76
CA ASP A 539 -23.19 -1.53 12.42
C ASP A 539 -24.49 -1.88 11.70
N TYR A 540 -24.40 -1.92 10.37
CA TYR A 540 -25.48 -2.31 9.49
C TYR A 540 -24.94 -3.02 8.27
N SER A 541 -25.32 -4.29 8.10
CA SER A 541 -24.93 -5.12 6.97
C SER A 541 -26.12 -5.35 6.08
N VAL A 542 -26.00 -5.04 4.78
CA VAL A 542 -27.09 -5.07 3.81
C VAL A 542 -26.67 -5.72 2.50
N VAL A 543 -27.60 -6.41 1.88
CA VAL A 543 -27.49 -6.98 0.53
C VAL A 543 -28.50 -6.33 -0.39
N ILE A 544 -28.09 -5.97 -1.60
CA ILE A 544 -28.92 -5.31 -2.61
C ILE A 544 -28.53 -5.74 -4.05
N PRO A 545 -29.51 -5.90 -4.98
CA PRO A 545 -30.94 -6.13 -4.73
C PRO A 545 -31.21 -7.57 -4.25
N VAL A 546 -32.35 -7.81 -3.58
CA VAL A 546 -32.66 -9.15 -3.02
C VAL A 546 -32.95 -10.20 -4.10
N ASP A 547 -33.64 -9.81 -5.18
CA ASP A 547 -34.06 -10.71 -6.25
C ASP A 547 -32.94 -11.15 -7.20
N ASN A 548 -31.83 -10.40 -7.23
CA ASN A 548 -30.58 -10.78 -7.91
C ASN A 548 -29.38 -10.19 -7.13
N PRO A 549 -29.00 -10.79 -6.03
CA PRO A 549 -27.98 -10.23 -5.14
C PRO A 549 -26.65 -9.92 -5.85
N ARG A 550 -26.25 -8.65 -5.80
CA ARG A 550 -24.99 -8.19 -6.39
C ARG A 550 -24.01 -7.64 -5.39
N TYR A 551 -24.47 -6.81 -4.46
CA TYR A 551 -23.59 -6.12 -3.53
C TYR A 551 -23.95 -6.42 -2.09
N ALA A 552 -22.94 -6.69 -1.29
CA ALA A 552 -22.99 -6.70 0.16
C ALA A 552 -22.26 -5.46 0.66
N VAL A 553 -22.91 -4.69 1.53
CA VAL A 553 -22.37 -3.46 2.12
C VAL A 553 -22.47 -3.54 3.62
N THR A 554 -21.36 -3.35 4.32
CA THR A 554 -21.34 -3.21 5.77
C THR A 554 -20.77 -1.85 6.14
N VAL A 555 -21.50 -1.10 6.96
CA VAL A 555 -21.04 0.15 7.59
C VAL A 555 -20.91 -0.07 9.09
N VAL A 556 -19.80 0.35 9.66
CA VAL A 556 -19.52 0.29 11.09
C VAL A 556 -19.14 1.67 11.60
N MET A 557 -19.72 2.09 12.71
CA MET A 557 -19.44 3.38 13.34
C MET A 557 -19.13 3.18 14.83
N LYS A 558 -18.10 3.84 15.32
CA LYS A 558 -17.73 3.82 16.73
C LYS A 558 -18.26 5.06 17.44
N ASP A 559 -18.90 4.82 18.58
CA ASP A 559 -19.45 5.84 19.47
C ASP A 559 -20.31 6.92 18.78
N PRO A 560 -21.23 6.55 17.87
CA PRO A 560 -22.11 7.54 17.28
C PRO A 560 -23.12 8.07 18.32
N ASN A 561 -23.54 9.33 18.16
CA ASN A 561 -24.69 9.89 18.88
C ASN A 561 -25.97 9.19 18.43
N GLY A 562 -26.33 8.10 19.09
CA GLY A 562 -27.44 7.21 18.76
C GLY A 562 -27.01 5.75 18.85
N VAL A 563 -27.74 4.96 19.60
CA VAL A 563 -27.32 3.62 20.01
C VAL A 563 -27.51 2.57 18.91
N PHE A 564 -28.58 2.70 18.09
CA PHE A 564 -28.98 1.61 17.20
C PHE A 564 -28.40 1.73 15.80
N GLY A 565 -27.68 0.68 15.35
CA GLY A 565 -27.06 0.61 14.03
C GLY A 565 -28.03 0.87 12.86
N GLY A 566 -29.29 0.42 12.99
CA GLY A 566 -30.34 0.72 11.98
C GLY A 566 -30.68 2.20 11.83
N LEU A 567 -30.40 3.06 12.82
CA LEU A 567 -30.67 4.49 12.81
C LEU A 567 -29.44 5.36 12.50
N THR A 568 -28.25 4.79 12.63
CA THR A 568 -26.97 5.48 12.40
C THR A 568 -26.27 4.94 11.14
N ALA A 569 -25.76 3.71 11.17
CA ALA A 569 -25.08 3.05 10.03
C ALA A 569 -26.05 2.70 8.88
N GLY A 570 -27.33 2.40 9.18
CA GLY A 570 -28.32 2.05 8.17
C GLY A 570 -28.56 3.10 7.09
N PRO A 571 -28.86 4.38 7.43
CA PRO A 571 -29.03 5.45 6.44
C PRO A 571 -27.77 5.68 5.59
N VAL A 572 -26.57 5.46 6.15
CA VAL A 572 -25.29 5.54 5.44
C VAL A 572 -25.18 4.41 4.42
N SER A 573 -25.51 3.18 4.86
CA SER A 573 -25.55 2.01 3.97
C SER A 573 -26.53 2.20 2.81
N ALA A 574 -27.70 2.80 3.05
CA ALA A 574 -28.68 3.07 2.00
C ALA A 574 -28.15 4.05 0.94
N GLN A 575 -27.45 5.12 1.35
CA GLN A 575 -26.81 6.05 0.40
C GLN A 575 -25.76 5.35 -0.47
N ILE A 576 -24.92 4.50 0.14
CA ILE A 576 -23.92 3.71 -0.60
C ILE A 576 -24.62 2.76 -1.59
N CYS A 577 -25.66 2.05 -1.14
CA CYS A 577 -26.46 1.16 -1.98
C CYS A 577 -27.12 1.90 -3.16
N GLU A 578 -27.70 3.07 -2.93
CA GLU A 578 -28.31 3.89 -3.98
C GLU A 578 -27.27 4.28 -5.05
N PHE A 579 -26.10 4.73 -4.62
CA PHE A 579 -25.00 5.06 -5.54
C PHE A 579 -24.57 3.84 -6.37
N LEU A 580 -24.43 2.66 -5.75
CA LEU A 580 -24.07 1.42 -6.46
C LEU A 580 -25.11 1.04 -7.50
N MET A 581 -26.41 1.14 -7.17
CA MET A 581 -27.49 0.84 -8.11
C MET A 581 -27.47 1.77 -9.31
N GLN A 582 -27.23 3.06 -9.10
CA GLN A 582 -27.14 4.06 -10.15
C GLN A 582 -25.87 3.90 -11.00
N LYS A 583 -24.71 3.78 -10.36
CA LYS A 583 -23.41 3.67 -11.06
C LYS A 583 -23.36 2.47 -11.99
N TYR A 584 -23.85 1.33 -11.53
CA TYR A 584 -23.80 0.08 -12.30
C TYR A 584 -25.09 -0.24 -13.06
N GLU A 585 -25.99 0.73 -13.15
CA GLU A 585 -27.27 0.62 -13.91
C GLU A 585 -28.03 -0.67 -13.59
N VAL A 586 -28.09 -1.01 -12.27
CA VAL A 586 -28.72 -2.26 -11.83
C VAL A 586 -30.24 -2.16 -12.06
N PRO A 587 -30.88 -3.17 -12.69
CA PRO A 587 -32.33 -3.16 -12.87
C PRO A 587 -33.10 -3.10 -11.55
N VAL A 588 -34.22 -2.38 -11.53
CA VAL A 588 -35.08 -2.28 -10.35
C VAL A 588 -35.69 -3.64 -9.95
N SER A 589 -35.91 -3.81 -8.67
CA SER A 589 -36.44 -5.06 -8.10
C SER A 589 -37.91 -5.29 -8.47
N SER A 590 -38.27 -6.55 -8.65
CA SER A 590 -39.69 -6.96 -8.71
C SER A 590 -40.34 -6.88 -7.31
N PRO A 591 -41.67 -6.68 -7.21
CA PRO A 591 -42.36 -6.70 -5.93
C PRO A 591 -42.11 -7.98 -5.14
N ARG A 592 -41.94 -7.86 -3.82
CA ARG A 592 -41.72 -9.01 -2.93
C ARG A 592 -42.92 -10.00 -3.01
N LYS A 593 -42.58 -11.27 -3.13
CA LYS A 593 -43.52 -12.39 -3.10
C LYS A 593 -43.14 -13.34 -1.97
N ASN A 594 -44.12 -13.99 -1.35
CA ASN A 594 -43.87 -15.06 -0.35
C ASN A 594 -43.10 -14.57 0.90
N ALA A 595 -43.47 -13.38 1.44
CA ALA A 595 -42.95 -12.92 2.73
C ALA A 595 -43.29 -13.94 3.83
N ILE A 596 -42.27 -14.32 4.62
CA ILE A 596 -42.51 -15.17 5.79
C ILE A 596 -43.16 -14.30 6.87
N PRO A 597 -44.30 -14.73 7.45
CA PRO A 597 -44.93 -13.99 8.53
C PRO A 597 -43.98 -13.81 9.72
N VAL A 598 -43.94 -12.61 10.30
CA VAL A 598 -43.08 -12.27 11.44
C VAL A 598 -43.79 -12.44 12.78
N THR A 599 -45.11 -12.46 12.76
CA THR A 599 -45.98 -12.70 13.94
C THR A 599 -46.99 -13.79 13.63
N TRP A 600 -47.63 -14.31 14.69
CA TRP A 600 -48.66 -15.33 14.61
C TRP A 600 -49.80 -15.13 15.62
#